data_998a594cb729ee9317757e180e8e952a
#
_entry.id   998a594cb729ee9317757e180e8e952a
#
_cell.length_a   1.000
_cell.length_b   1.000
_cell.length_c   1.000
_cell.angle_alpha   90.00
_cell.angle_beta   90.00
_cell.angle_gamma   90.00
#
_symmetry.space_group_name_H-M   'P 1'
#
loop_
_entity.id
_entity.type
_entity.pdbx_description
1 polymer ?
#
loop_
_entity_poly.entity_id
_entity_poly.type
_entity_poly.pdbx_seq_one_letter_code
_entity_poly.pdbx_strand_id
1 'polypeptide(L)'
;DEKYRWSSWAAPKTVDGEFDHDNALTGSDLMEFVDGELFPYLKGFKLRAKSPDTIEYKIGEIFSEIKNKIQSGYSLRDALEKVDELRFRSQEEKHELSHLYEVKIKNMGNAGRNGGEYYTPRPLIRAMIDVLQPQIGETIYDGAAGSAGFLCEAYDYLRQGGASNKQLSTSDLKTLQEHTFYAKEKKSLAYVIAIMNMILHGIEAPNVIHTNTLGENLQDITPSNQHDIVLANPPFGGKERKEVQQNFPIKTGETAFLFLQHFIKMLKPGGRAAIVIKNTFLSNTDNAAIALRKELLENCNLHTVLDCPAKTFLGAGVKTVVLFFTKGEPTQKTWFYQLDPGRSLGKTNPLNDKDLKEFIELQKGFEESAKSWSLAITDLDTDSKGNGTWDLSVKNPNQAEEAPLREPQAIIEEIIALDKESEAILGKIQELL
;
A
#
# COMPACT_ATOMS: atom_id res chain seq x y z
N ASP A 1 20.57 29.24 8.44
CA ASP A 1 20.38 30.71 8.34
C ASP A 1 19.17 31.13 9.16
N GLU A 2 19.34 32.15 10.06
CA GLU A 2 18.25 32.64 10.92
C GLU A 2 17.06 33.16 10.12
N LYS A 3 17.31 33.79 8.98
CA LYS A 3 16.28 34.29 8.07
C LYS A 3 15.22 33.26 7.69
N TYR A 4 15.60 31.98 7.56
CA TYR A 4 14.70 30.89 7.13
C TYR A 4 14.12 30.08 8.30
N ARG A 5 14.37 30.46 9.55
CA ARG A 5 13.75 29.83 10.71
C ARG A 5 12.27 30.18 10.76
N TRP A 6 11.45 29.18 11.07
CA TRP A 6 10.00 29.34 11.23
C TRP A 6 9.62 30.54 12.13
N SER A 7 10.34 30.68 13.25
CA SER A 7 10.17 31.77 14.19
C SER A 7 10.59 33.16 13.68
N SER A 8 11.24 33.26 12.53
CA SER A 8 11.69 34.54 11.98
C SER A 8 10.71 35.15 10.99
N TRP A 9 9.85 34.34 10.34
CA TRP A 9 8.96 34.80 9.27
C TRP A 9 7.56 34.25 9.36
N ALA A 10 7.40 32.98 9.82
CA ALA A 10 6.11 32.30 9.86
C ALA A 10 5.38 32.55 11.19
N ALA A 11 6.04 32.36 12.31
CA ALA A 11 5.49 32.54 13.65
C ALA A 11 6.48 33.27 14.59
N PRO A 12 6.82 34.53 14.28
CA PRO A 12 7.61 35.34 15.20
C PRO A 12 6.85 35.56 16.51
N LYS A 13 7.61 35.74 17.60
CA LYS A 13 7.03 35.93 18.93
C LYS A 13 7.53 37.22 19.54
N THR A 14 6.64 37.90 20.27
CA THR A 14 6.96 39.06 21.11
C THR A 14 7.85 38.63 22.28
N VAL A 15 8.38 39.61 23.01
CA VAL A 15 9.17 39.36 24.23
C VAL A 15 8.38 38.58 25.29
N ASP A 16 7.07 38.75 25.32
CA ASP A 16 6.14 38.03 26.22
C ASP A 16 5.76 36.63 25.74
N GLY A 17 6.23 36.23 24.56
CA GLY A 17 6.00 34.90 24.00
C GLY A 17 4.71 34.75 23.18
N GLU A 18 3.94 35.82 23.02
CA GLU A 18 2.74 35.88 22.18
C GLU A 18 3.12 35.97 20.69
N PHE A 19 2.18 35.65 19.80
CA PHE A 19 2.38 35.76 18.36
C PHE A 19 2.56 37.23 17.96
N ASP A 20 3.62 37.52 17.21
CA ASP A 20 3.95 38.87 16.75
C ASP A 20 3.39 39.12 15.35
N HIS A 21 2.18 39.69 15.29
CA HIS A 21 1.49 39.98 14.04
C HIS A 21 2.24 41.02 13.18
N ASP A 22 2.98 41.91 13.79
CA ASP A 22 3.64 43.01 13.08
C ASP A 22 4.90 42.53 12.33
N ASN A 23 5.59 41.51 12.87
CA ASN A 23 6.78 40.92 12.26
C ASN A 23 6.50 39.63 11.44
N ALA A 24 5.28 39.09 11.47
CA ALA A 24 4.89 37.96 10.67
C ALA A 24 4.68 38.38 9.20
N LEU A 25 5.34 37.68 8.26
CA LEU A 25 5.14 37.95 6.84
C LEU A 25 3.69 37.60 6.40
N THR A 26 3.09 38.48 5.60
CA THR A 26 1.74 38.33 5.08
C THR A 26 1.61 38.92 3.67
N GLY A 27 0.49 38.72 3.00
CA GLY A 27 0.20 39.31 1.70
C GLY A 27 1.24 39.01 0.63
N SER A 28 1.64 40.04 -0.13
CA SER A 28 2.63 39.94 -1.21
C SER A 28 4.02 39.58 -0.71
N ASP A 29 4.42 40.10 0.42
CA ASP A 29 5.76 39.91 0.99
C ASP A 29 5.98 38.44 1.39
N LEU A 30 4.92 37.80 1.94
CA LEU A 30 4.94 36.35 2.22
C LEU A 30 5.07 35.52 0.95
N MET A 31 4.36 35.88 -0.10
CA MET A 31 4.42 35.17 -1.39
C MET A 31 5.81 35.29 -2.02
N GLU A 32 6.35 36.49 -2.06
CA GLU A 32 7.68 36.76 -2.61
C GLU A 32 8.77 36.02 -1.83
N PHE A 33 8.70 36.02 -0.52
CA PHE A 33 9.62 35.29 0.34
C PHE A 33 9.53 33.78 0.12
N VAL A 34 8.32 33.21 0.11
CA VAL A 34 8.14 31.75 -0.03
C VAL A 34 8.58 31.27 -1.40
N ASP A 35 8.15 31.95 -2.48
CA ASP A 35 8.42 31.50 -3.85
C ASP A 35 9.80 31.91 -4.34
N GLY A 36 10.27 33.11 -3.95
CA GLY A 36 11.52 33.68 -4.43
C GLY A 36 12.74 33.31 -3.59
N GLU A 37 12.56 33.02 -2.31
CA GLU A 37 13.68 32.80 -1.40
C GLU A 37 13.63 31.44 -0.68
N LEU A 38 12.54 31.14 0.04
CA LEU A 38 12.47 29.96 0.90
C LEU A 38 12.51 28.66 0.09
N PHE A 39 11.68 28.52 -0.93
CA PHE A 39 11.65 27.30 -1.76
C PHE A 39 12.97 27.09 -2.51
N PRO A 40 13.59 28.11 -3.13
CA PRO A 40 14.94 27.98 -3.68
C PRO A 40 16.01 27.60 -2.65
N TYR A 41 15.94 28.15 -1.44
CA TYR A 41 16.86 27.82 -0.34
C TYR A 41 16.74 26.35 0.06
N LEU A 42 15.51 25.84 0.27
CA LEU A 42 15.24 24.46 0.63
C LEU A 42 15.60 23.49 -0.51
N LYS A 43 15.30 23.83 -1.77
CA LYS A 43 15.74 23.08 -2.95
C LYS A 43 17.27 22.95 -3.00
N GLY A 44 17.99 23.98 -2.63
CA GLY A 44 19.45 23.99 -2.58
C GLY A 44 20.06 22.98 -1.60
N PHE A 45 19.28 22.42 -0.68
CA PHE A 45 19.75 21.39 0.25
C PHE A 45 20.20 20.12 -0.47
N LYS A 46 19.57 19.75 -1.60
CA LYS A 46 20.00 18.61 -2.41
C LYS A 46 21.47 18.69 -2.84
N LEU A 47 21.96 19.90 -3.15
CA LEU A 47 23.34 20.13 -3.56
C LEU A 47 24.31 20.24 -2.37
N ARG A 48 23.82 20.60 -1.19
CA ARG A 48 24.63 20.82 0.01
C ARG A 48 24.71 19.58 0.90
N ALA A 49 23.80 18.64 0.73
CA ALA A 49 23.76 17.41 1.50
C ALA A 49 25.01 16.55 1.26
N LYS A 50 25.49 15.90 2.31
CA LYS A 50 26.67 15.02 2.26
C LYS A 50 26.39 13.69 1.58
N SER A 51 25.16 13.21 1.66
CA SER A 51 24.72 11.92 1.12
C SER A 51 23.23 11.96 0.75
N PRO A 52 22.77 11.17 -0.24
CA PRO A 52 21.36 11.00 -0.56
C PRO A 52 20.50 10.46 0.60
N ASP A 53 21.11 9.85 1.61
CA ASP A 53 20.43 9.25 2.75
C ASP A 53 20.12 10.27 3.88
N THR A 54 20.57 11.50 3.73
CA THR A 54 20.36 12.55 4.74
C THR A 54 19.00 13.21 4.58
N ILE A 55 18.44 13.72 5.70
CA ILE A 55 17.16 14.45 5.67
C ILE A 55 17.28 15.73 4.83
N GLU A 56 18.43 16.39 4.82
CA GLU A 56 18.70 17.56 4.00
C GLU A 56 18.53 17.25 2.51
N TYR A 57 19.08 16.11 2.05
CA TYR A 57 18.90 15.70 0.66
C TYR A 57 17.43 15.46 0.32
N LYS A 58 16.69 14.77 1.20
CA LYS A 58 15.25 14.51 1.01
C LYS A 58 14.42 15.80 0.98
N ILE A 59 14.71 16.76 1.85
CA ILE A 59 14.10 18.09 1.78
C ILE A 59 14.37 18.74 0.43
N GLY A 60 15.62 18.72 -0.04
CA GLY A 60 15.98 19.29 -1.34
C GLY A 60 15.29 18.60 -2.51
N GLU A 61 15.08 17.31 -2.47
CA GLU A 61 14.29 16.56 -3.46
C GLU A 61 12.82 16.98 -3.46
N ILE A 62 12.18 17.01 -2.28
CA ILE A 62 10.79 17.43 -2.10
C ILE A 62 10.59 18.83 -2.71
N PHE A 63 11.41 19.80 -2.34
CA PHE A 63 11.29 21.18 -2.85
C PHE A 63 11.75 21.37 -4.29
N SER A 64 12.35 20.35 -4.91
CA SER A 64 12.57 20.30 -6.35
C SER A 64 11.30 19.94 -7.15
N GLU A 65 10.39 19.21 -6.54
CA GLU A 65 9.16 18.69 -7.17
C GLU A 65 7.93 19.55 -6.88
N ILE A 66 7.85 20.15 -5.68
CA ILE A 66 6.69 20.94 -5.28
C ILE A 66 6.85 22.42 -5.67
N LYS A 67 5.68 23.04 -5.93
CA LYS A 67 5.54 24.49 -6.12
C LYS A 67 4.40 24.99 -5.24
N ASN A 68 4.53 26.20 -4.73
CA ASN A 68 3.43 26.85 -4.08
C ASN A 68 2.24 27.00 -5.05
N LYS A 69 1.07 26.53 -4.64
CA LYS A 69 -0.18 26.62 -5.42
C LYS A 69 -1.18 27.60 -4.81
N ILE A 70 -0.88 28.13 -3.62
CA ILE A 70 -1.71 29.12 -2.95
C ILE A 70 -1.36 30.47 -3.57
N GLN A 71 -2.34 31.13 -4.20
CA GLN A 71 -2.13 32.38 -4.92
C GLN A 71 -2.33 33.64 -4.05
N SER A 72 -2.95 33.49 -2.88
CA SER A 72 -3.19 34.58 -1.95
C SER A 72 -2.26 34.47 -0.74
N GLY A 73 -1.45 35.48 -0.50
CA GLY A 73 -0.57 35.53 0.67
C GLY A 73 -1.35 35.56 2.00
N TYR A 74 -2.58 36.09 2.00
CA TYR A 74 -3.47 36.01 3.16
C TYR A 74 -3.94 34.58 3.42
N SER A 75 -4.39 33.87 2.38
CA SER A 75 -4.78 32.44 2.53
C SER A 75 -3.57 31.55 2.90
N LEU A 76 -2.36 31.91 2.42
CA LEU A 76 -1.15 31.23 2.83
C LEU A 76 -0.85 31.52 4.33
N ARG A 77 -1.04 32.76 4.78
CA ARG A 77 -0.89 33.14 6.19
C ARG A 77 -1.84 32.33 7.09
N ASP A 78 -3.12 32.26 6.75
CA ASP A 78 -4.11 31.45 7.49
C ASP A 78 -3.69 29.97 7.58
N ALA A 79 -3.13 29.42 6.50
CA ALA A 79 -2.64 28.05 6.49
C ALA A 79 -1.41 27.88 7.40
N LEU A 80 -0.46 28.84 7.41
CA LEU A 80 0.73 28.80 8.26
C LEU A 80 0.38 28.89 9.74
N GLU A 81 -0.60 29.72 10.11
CA GLU A 81 -1.09 29.81 11.50
C GLU A 81 -1.68 28.48 11.97
N LYS A 82 -2.47 27.82 11.12
CA LYS A 82 -2.99 26.48 11.43
C LYS A 82 -1.89 25.43 11.56
N VAL A 83 -0.83 25.53 10.77
CA VAL A 83 0.34 24.64 10.90
C VAL A 83 1.12 24.93 12.18
N ASP A 84 1.24 26.19 12.60
CA ASP A 84 1.94 26.57 13.86
C ASP A 84 1.20 26.08 15.12
N GLU A 85 -0.12 25.92 15.04
CA GLU A 85 -0.93 25.32 16.12
C GLU A 85 -0.60 23.83 16.34
N LEU A 86 -0.02 23.14 15.32
CA LEU A 86 0.33 21.72 15.40
C LEU A 86 1.59 21.52 16.25
N ARG A 87 1.55 20.52 17.11
CA ARG A 87 2.68 20.16 17.96
C ARG A 87 3.36 18.90 17.44
N PHE A 88 4.69 18.94 17.34
CA PHE A 88 5.53 17.84 16.83
C PHE A 88 6.68 17.49 17.79
N ARG A 89 6.55 17.83 19.07
CA ARG A 89 7.66 17.81 20.02
C ARG A 89 7.91 16.43 20.61
N SER A 90 6.87 15.64 20.81
CA SER A 90 6.97 14.29 21.35
C SER A 90 6.68 13.23 20.29
N GLN A 91 7.08 11.99 20.54
CA GLN A 91 6.70 10.85 19.71
C GLN A 91 5.20 10.58 19.72
N GLU A 92 4.54 10.87 20.84
CA GLU A 92 3.09 10.73 21.01
C GLU A 92 2.34 11.72 20.11
N GLU A 93 2.75 13.01 20.12
CA GLU A 93 2.19 14.04 19.24
C GLU A 93 2.41 13.71 17.75
N LYS A 94 3.59 13.19 17.38
CA LYS A 94 3.87 12.73 16.02
C LYS A 94 2.98 11.58 15.62
N HIS A 95 2.72 10.63 16.52
CA HIS A 95 1.86 9.48 16.26
C HIS A 95 0.39 9.90 16.09
N GLU A 96 -0.14 10.80 16.91
CA GLU A 96 -1.47 11.38 16.73
C GLU A 96 -1.60 12.07 15.37
N LEU A 97 -0.60 12.84 14.98
CA LEU A 97 -0.58 13.52 13.69
C LEU A 97 -0.47 12.53 12.52
N SER A 98 0.30 11.46 12.68
CA SER A 98 0.38 10.40 11.66
C SER A 98 -1.00 9.79 11.39
N HIS A 99 -1.78 9.59 12.45
CA HIS A 99 -3.14 9.06 12.33
C HIS A 99 -4.07 10.01 11.57
N LEU A 100 -4.03 11.30 11.87
CA LEU A 100 -4.76 12.33 11.12
C LEU A 100 -4.31 12.41 9.65
N TYR A 101 -3.01 12.29 9.41
CA TYR A 101 -2.42 12.28 8.07
C TYR A 101 -2.91 11.06 7.26
N GLU A 102 -2.91 9.89 7.87
CA GLU A 102 -3.44 8.66 7.28
C GLU A 102 -4.93 8.76 6.90
N VAL A 103 -5.76 9.38 7.75
CA VAL A 103 -7.17 9.64 7.44
C VAL A 103 -7.29 10.54 6.20
N LYS A 104 -6.43 11.55 6.07
CA LYS A 104 -6.38 12.42 4.88
C LYS A 104 -5.95 11.65 3.63
N ILE A 105 -4.89 10.85 3.71
CA ILE A 105 -4.42 9.99 2.60
C ILE A 105 -5.53 9.05 2.15
N LYS A 106 -6.20 8.38 3.09
CA LYS A 106 -7.34 7.49 2.81
C LYS A 106 -8.45 8.22 2.05
N ASN A 107 -8.80 9.45 2.47
CA ASN A 107 -9.82 10.25 1.83
C ASN A 107 -9.40 10.74 0.44
N MET A 108 -8.14 11.12 0.26
CA MET A 108 -7.57 11.46 -1.06
C MET A 108 -7.59 10.25 -1.99
N GLY A 109 -7.20 9.09 -1.48
CA GLY A 109 -7.23 7.83 -2.21
C GLY A 109 -8.64 7.44 -2.69
N ASN A 110 -9.67 7.81 -1.96
CA ASN A 110 -11.06 7.49 -2.27
C ASN A 110 -11.75 8.52 -3.20
N ALA A 111 -11.09 9.63 -3.53
CA ALA A 111 -11.72 10.77 -4.22
C ALA A 111 -11.70 10.71 -5.75
N GLY A 112 -11.14 9.67 -6.40
CA GLY A 112 -11.03 9.58 -7.84
C GLY A 112 -10.97 8.17 -8.42
N ARG A 113 -10.90 8.07 -9.77
CA ARG A 113 -10.78 6.79 -10.49
C ARG A 113 -9.56 5.94 -10.08
N ASN A 114 -8.57 6.55 -9.47
CA ASN A 114 -7.31 5.93 -9.04
C ASN A 114 -7.20 5.85 -7.50
N GLY A 115 -8.31 5.90 -6.79
CA GLY A 115 -8.36 5.97 -5.32
C GLY A 115 -7.64 4.84 -4.58
N GLY A 116 -7.55 3.65 -5.18
CA GLY A 116 -6.81 2.52 -4.60
C GLY A 116 -5.28 2.57 -4.81
N GLU A 117 -4.78 3.50 -5.65
CA GLU A 117 -3.34 3.54 -5.99
C GLU A 117 -2.45 4.05 -4.85
N TYR A 118 -3.00 4.79 -3.88
CA TYR A 118 -2.20 5.43 -2.83
C TYR A 118 -2.48 4.88 -1.43
N TYR A 119 -3.50 4.05 -1.28
CA TYR A 119 -3.94 3.60 0.03
C TYR A 119 -4.28 2.11 0.03
N THR A 120 -3.53 1.34 0.79
CA THR A 120 -3.85 -0.05 1.13
C THR A 120 -4.51 -0.10 2.50
N PRO A 121 -5.62 -0.83 2.70
CA PRO A 121 -6.25 -0.96 4.01
C PRO A 121 -5.28 -1.45 5.08
N ARG A 122 -5.13 -0.71 6.16
CA ARG A 122 -4.16 -1.02 7.23
C ARG A 122 -4.37 -2.41 7.87
N PRO A 123 -5.62 -2.87 8.11
CA PRO A 123 -5.84 -4.23 8.59
C PRO A 123 -5.25 -5.30 7.65
N LEU A 124 -5.36 -5.11 6.32
CA LEU A 124 -4.76 -6.04 5.37
C LEU A 124 -3.23 -6.02 5.45
N ILE A 125 -2.62 -4.84 5.57
CA ILE A 125 -1.16 -4.71 5.71
C ILE A 125 -0.69 -5.43 6.98
N ARG A 126 -1.36 -5.22 8.12
CA ARG A 126 -1.02 -5.90 9.38
C ARG A 126 -1.11 -7.41 9.25
N ALA A 127 -2.16 -7.94 8.62
CA ALA A 127 -2.27 -9.37 8.37
C ALA A 127 -1.14 -9.90 7.47
N MET A 128 -0.73 -9.13 6.44
CA MET A 128 0.41 -9.49 5.61
C MET A 128 1.72 -9.53 6.41
N ILE A 129 1.92 -8.58 7.31
CA ILE A 129 3.08 -8.52 8.21
C ILE A 129 3.05 -9.68 9.21
N ASP A 130 1.89 -10.01 9.79
CA ASP A 130 1.73 -11.13 10.71
C ASP A 130 2.05 -12.48 10.08
N VAL A 131 1.78 -12.65 8.77
CA VAL A 131 2.17 -13.86 8.03
C VAL A 131 3.67 -13.88 7.72
N LEU A 132 4.25 -12.76 7.32
CA LEU A 132 5.67 -12.68 6.96
C LEU A 132 6.60 -12.62 8.18
N GLN A 133 6.13 -12.09 9.31
CA GLN A 133 6.88 -11.98 10.56
C GLN A 133 8.30 -11.38 10.39
N PRO A 134 8.41 -10.13 9.94
CA PRO A 134 9.72 -9.48 9.78
C PRO A 134 10.47 -9.44 11.11
N GLN A 135 11.80 -9.52 11.03
CA GLN A 135 12.72 -9.49 12.16
C GLN A 135 13.66 -8.29 12.07
N ILE A 136 14.16 -7.81 13.21
CA ILE A 136 15.22 -6.80 13.23
C ILE A 136 16.47 -7.33 12.53
N GLY A 137 17.04 -6.54 11.63
CA GLY A 137 18.17 -6.89 10.80
C GLY A 137 17.79 -7.36 9.39
N GLU A 138 16.53 -7.65 9.14
CA GLU A 138 16.03 -7.90 7.79
C GLU A 138 15.71 -6.57 7.07
N THR A 139 15.89 -6.58 5.76
CA THR A 139 15.56 -5.45 4.88
C THR A 139 14.19 -5.65 4.25
N ILE A 140 13.34 -4.61 4.29
CA ILE A 140 11.97 -4.61 3.77
C ILE A 140 11.88 -3.64 2.60
N TYR A 141 11.39 -4.11 1.46
CA TYR A 141 11.28 -3.35 0.23
C TYR A 141 9.85 -3.20 -0.27
N ASP A 142 9.50 -1.97 -0.66
CA ASP A 142 8.27 -1.63 -1.39
C ASP A 142 8.61 -0.84 -2.66
N GLY A 143 8.51 -1.48 -3.81
CA GLY A 143 8.80 -0.85 -5.12
C GLY A 143 7.66 -0.05 -5.71
N ALA A 144 6.51 0.03 -5.04
CA ALA A 144 5.32 0.79 -5.45
C ALA A 144 4.70 1.48 -4.21
N ALA A 145 5.55 2.23 -3.50
CA ALA A 145 5.32 2.62 -2.11
C ALA A 145 4.03 3.42 -1.84
N GLY A 146 3.53 4.16 -2.84
CA GLY A 146 2.35 4.99 -2.64
C GLY A 146 2.54 5.94 -1.46
N SER A 147 1.80 5.71 -0.37
CA SER A 147 1.94 6.46 0.89
C SER A 147 2.93 5.84 1.88
N ALA A 148 3.70 4.84 1.49
CA ALA A 148 4.59 4.03 2.33
C ALA A 148 3.90 3.29 3.49
N GLY A 149 2.62 2.97 3.33
CA GLY A 149 1.84 2.35 4.40
C GLY A 149 2.36 0.99 4.85
N PHE A 150 2.90 0.18 3.94
CA PHE A 150 3.55 -1.09 4.29
C PHE A 150 4.76 -0.88 5.20
N LEU A 151 5.59 0.09 4.88
CA LEU A 151 6.81 0.37 5.65
C LEU A 151 6.49 0.99 7.01
N CYS A 152 5.48 1.85 7.09
CA CYS A 152 5.02 2.43 8.35
C CYS A 152 4.46 1.36 9.30
N GLU A 153 3.56 0.50 8.83
CA GLU A 153 3.01 -0.60 9.66
C GLU A 153 4.09 -1.63 10.05
N ALA A 154 5.05 -1.93 9.15
CA ALA A 154 6.17 -2.79 9.47
C ALA A 154 7.12 -2.17 10.51
N TYR A 155 7.32 -0.84 10.45
CA TYR A 155 8.06 -0.11 11.48
C TYR A 155 7.38 -0.21 12.84
N ASP A 156 6.08 0.04 12.90
CA ASP A 156 5.32 -0.05 14.15
C ASP A 156 5.35 -1.47 14.73
N TYR A 157 5.20 -2.50 13.88
CA TYR A 157 5.31 -3.91 14.27
C TYR A 157 6.70 -4.23 14.86
N LEU A 158 7.77 -3.87 14.17
CA LEU A 158 9.14 -4.13 14.61
C LEU A 158 9.50 -3.33 15.87
N ARG A 159 9.05 -2.08 15.97
CA ARG A 159 9.27 -1.22 17.14
C ARG A 159 8.62 -1.77 18.40
N GLN A 160 7.50 -2.47 18.29
CA GLN A 160 6.84 -3.19 19.39
C GLN A 160 7.53 -4.51 19.74
N GLY A 161 8.63 -4.86 19.07
CA GLY A 161 9.40 -6.09 19.32
C GLY A 161 9.01 -7.26 18.40
N GLY A 162 8.20 -7.02 17.38
CA GLY A 162 7.77 -8.05 16.42
C GLY A 162 7.04 -9.22 17.07
N ALA A 163 7.13 -10.39 16.48
CA ALA A 163 6.49 -11.61 17.02
C ALA A 163 7.00 -12.02 18.40
N SER A 164 8.20 -11.59 18.80
CA SER A 164 8.83 -11.96 20.08
C SER A 164 8.47 -11.01 21.24
N ASN A 165 7.83 -9.86 20.97
CA ASN A 165 7.59 -8.79 21.95
C ASN A 165 8.85 -8.39 22.75
N LYS A 166 10.02 -8.53 22.14
CA LYS A 166 11.31 -8.25 22.79
C LYS A 166 11.56 -6.75 22.85
N GLN A 167 11.99 -6.26 24.01
CA GLN A 167 12.45 -4.89 24.13
C GLN A 167 13.68 -4.65 23.25
N LEU A 168 13.63 -3.62 22.39
CA LEU A 168 14.70 -3.29 21.48
C LEU A 168 15.87 -2.61 22.19
N SER A 169 17.09 -3.00 21.81
CA SER A 169 18.31 -2.34 22.22
C SER A 169 18.53 -1.05 21.39
N THR A 170 19.47 -0.20 21.84
CA THR A 170 19.87 0.98 21.06
C THR A 170 20.41 0.61 19.68
N SER A 171 21.11 -0.53 19.54
CA SER A 171 21.60 -1.04 18.27
C SER A 171 20.45 -1.48 17.36
N ASP A 172 19.42 -2.15 17.93
CA ASP A 172 18.23 -2.55 17.18
C ASP A 172 17.48 -1.33 16.64
N LEU A 173 17.31 -0.29 17.47
CA LEU A 173 16.69 0.96 17.06
C LEU A 173 17.47 1.67 15.94
N LYS A 174 18.81 1.66 16.02
CA LYS A 174 19.64 2.21 14.94
C LYS A 174 19.48 1.43 13.64
N THR A 175 19.51 0.09 13.69
CA THR A 175 19.28 -0.77 12.52
C THR A 175 17.90 -0.49 11.90
N LEU A 176 16.88 -0.39 12.74
CA LEU A 176 15.51 -0.09 12.33
C LEU A 176 15.41 1.25 11.59
N GLN A 177 16.14 2.27 12.03
CA GLN A 177 16.15 3.60 11.42
C GLN A 177 16.92 3.68 10.10
N GLU A 178 18.07 3.02 10.02
CA GLU A 178 19.05 3.28 8.95
C GLU A 178 19.06 2.20 7.87
N HIS A 179 18.69 0.93 8.20
CA HIS A 179 19.00 -0.21 7.35
C HIS A 179 17.84 -1.16 7.07
N THR A 180 16.63 -0.83 7.49
CA THR A 180 15.49 -1.75 7.38
C THR A 180 14.58 -1.44 6.18
N PHE A 181 14.24 -0.17 5.92
CA PHE A 181 13.18 0.19 4.99
C PHE A 181 13.70 0.80 3.70
N TYR A 182 13.26 0.25 2.57
CA TYR A 182 13.64 0.68 1.22
C TYR A 182 12.40 0.81 0.35
N ALA A 183 12.29 1.91 -0.37
CA ALA A 183 11.13 2.18 -1.21
C ALA A 183 11.48 2.85 -2.54
N LYS A 184 10.65 2.62 -3.55
CA LYS A 184 10.63 3.38 -4.81
C LYS A 184 9.22 3.89 -5.08
N GLU A 185 9.10 5.14 -5.49
CA GLU A 185 7.83 5.74 -5.91
C GLU A 185 8.04 6.64 -7.13
N LYS A 186 7.17 6.47 -8.13
CA LYS A 186 7.25 7.18 -9.41
C LYS A 186 6.57 8.54 -9.39
N LYS A 187 5.47 8.67 -8.65
CA LYS A 187 4.63 9.87 -8.65
C LYS A 187 5.09 10.86 -7.60
N SER A 188 5.44 12.08 -8.00
CA SER A 188 5.98 13.13 -7.12
C SER A 188 5.12 13.38 -5.88
N LEU A 189 3.79 13.45 -6.03
CA LEU A 189 2.89 13.66 -4.89
C LEU A 189 2.92 12.48 -3.91
N ALA A 190 2.86 11.25 -4.42
CA ALA A 190 2.91 10.04 -3.58
C ALA A 190 4.26 9.91 -2.88
N TYR A 191 5.36 10.23 -3.57
CA TYR A 191 6.70 10.30 -3.00
C TYR A 191 6.79 11.25 -1.79
N VAL A 192 6.26 12.47 -1.93
CA VAL A 192 6.22 13.45 -0.82
C VAL A 192 5.36 12.91 0.33
N ILE A 193 4.19 12.35 0.02
CA ILE A 193 3.30 11.74 1.00
C ILE A 193 4.02 10.60 1.75
N ALA A 194 4.72 9.72 1.03
CA ALA A 194 5.46 8.61 1.62
C ALA A 194 6.53 9.08 2.61
N ILE A 195 7.36 10.05 2.22
CA ILE A 195 8.39 10.59 3.11
C ILE A 195 7.77 11.20 4.36
N MET A 196 6.74 12.04 4.21
CA MET A 196 6.07 12.67 5.35
C MET A 196 5.42 11.64 6.27
N ASN A 197 4.79 10.60 5.71
CA ASN A 197 4.18 9.54 6.49
C ASN A 197 5.22 8.78 7.32
N MET A 198 6.34 8.40 6.71
CA MET A 198 7.44 7.71 7.40
C MET A 198 8.06 8.58 8.51
N ILE A 199 8.26 9.88 8.27
CA ILE A 199 8.78 10.82 9.29
C ILE A 199 7.80 10.93 10.48
N LEU A 200 6.50 11.02 10.22
CA LEU A 200 5.46 11.10 11.26
C LEU A 200 5.39 9.83 12.11
N HIS A 201 5.67 8.65 11.52
CA HIS A 201 5.80 7.39 12.27
C HIS A 201 7.11 7.29 13.05
N GLY A 202 8.07 8.19 12.82
CA GLY A 202 9.32 8.27 13.57
C GLY A 202 10.56 7.74 12.84
N ILE A 203 10.48 7.53 11.53
CA ILE A 203 11.65 7.21 10.70
C ILE A 203 12.30 8.53 10.28
N GLU A 204 13.45 8.86 10.84
CA GLU A 204 14.06 10.19 10.71
C GLU A 204 14.57 10.50 9.30
N ALA A 205 15.12 9.51 8.60
CA ALA A 205 15.66 9.66 7.25
C ALA A 205 15.12 8.57 6.31
N PRO A 206 13.87 8.71 5.83
CA PRO A 206 13.23 7.69 4.99
C PRO A 206 14.02 7.40 3.71
N ASN A 207 14.35 6.13 3.47
CA ASN A 207 15.02 5.71 2.24
C ASN A 207 13.98 5.42 1.13
N VAL A 208 13.38 6.48 0.63
CA VAL A 208 12.47 6.46 -0.51
C VAL A 208 13.18 7.10 -1.70
N ILE A 209 13.19 6.43 -2.85
CA ILE A 209 13.80 6.91 -4.09
C ILE A 209 12.67 7.34 -5.04
N HIS A 210 12.72 8.59 -5.51
CA HIS A 210 11.79 9.10 -6.53
C HIS A 210 12.22 8.60 -7.91
N THR A 211 11.66 7.49 -8.35
CA THR A 211 12.03 6.87 -9.64
C THR A 211 10.93 5.97 -10.19
N ASN A 212 10.98 5.67 -11.48
CA ASN A 212 10.16 4.62 -12.08
C ASN A 212 10.81 3.26 -11.82
N THR A 213 10.28 2.49 -10.90
CA THR A 213 10.73 1.13 -10.54
C THR A 213 10.90 0.22 -11.75
N LEU A 214 9.98 0.28 -12.72
CA LEU A 214 10.03 -0.54 -13.93
C LEU A 214 11.02 -0.03 -15.00
N GLY A 215 11.63 1.13 -14.77
CA GLY A 215 12.66 1.68 -15.66
C GLY A 215 14.01 0.99 -15.53
N GLU A 216 14.23 0.21 -14.46
CA GLU A 216 15.45 -0.53 -14.20
C GLU A 216 15.43 -1.88 -14.94
N ASN A 217 16.56 -2.23 -15.59
CA ASN A 217 16.68 -3.54 -16.21
C ASN A 217 16.89 -4.61 -15.13
N LEU A 218 16.06 -5.66 -15.15
CA LEU A 218 16.17 -6.76 -14.16
C LEU A 218 17.51 -7.46 -14.17
N GLN A 219 18.24 -7.43 -15.29
CA GLN A 219 19.58 -8.03 -15.38
C GLN A 219 20.64 -7.27 -14.57
N ASP A 220 20.41 -5.97 -14.36
CA ASP A 220 21.34 -5.12 -13.61
C ASP A 220 21.16 -5.24 -12.08
N ILE A 221 20.09 -5.87 -11.64
CA ILE A 221 19.84 -6.13 -10.21
C ILE A 221 20.76 -7.24 -9.72
N THR A 222 21.70 -6.85 -8.87
CA THR A 222 22.71 -7.73 -8.24
C THR A 222 22.24 -8.20 -6.86
N PRO A 223 22.91 -9.21 -6.25
CA PRO A 223 22.58 -9.65 -4.89
C PRO A 223 22.60 -8.54 -3.83
N SER A 224 23.44 -7.51 -4.01
CA SER A 224 23.50 -6.35 -3.09
C SER A 224 22.26 -5.44 -3.14
N ASN A 225 21.48 -5.55 -4.20
CA ASN A 225 20.22 -4.80 -4.34
C ASN A 225 19.01 -5.57 -3.80
N GLN A 226 19.20 -6.84 -3.41
CA GLN A 226 18.11 -7.71 -2.98
C GLN A 226 17.80 -7.54 -1.50
N HIS A 227 16.55 -7.80 -1.16
CA HIS A 227 15.98 -7.63 0.17
C HIS A 227 15.45 -8.94 0.75
N ASP A 228 15.33 -9.01 2.07
CA ASP A 228 14.84 -10.18 2.77
C ASP A 228 13.32 -10.29 2.64
N ILE A 229 12.63 -9.15 2.59
CA ILE A 229 11.17 -9.08 2.52
C ILE A 229 10.74 -8.09 1.43
N VAL A 230 9.69 -8.47 0.68
CA VAL A 230 8.97 -7.58 -0.22
C VAL A 230 7.50 -7.50 0.22
N LEU A 231 7.04 -6.29 0.51
CA LEU A 231 5.64 -5.96 0.81
C LEU A 231 5.17 -4.91 -0.18
N ALA A 232 4.21 -5.24 -1.03
CA ALA A 232 3.79 -4.29 -2.06
C ALA A 232 2.35 -4.46 -2.54
N ASN A 233 1.77 -3.33 -2.94
CA ASN A 233 0.50 -3.25 -3.66
C ASN A 233 0.71 -2.42 -4.94
N PRO A 234 1.23 -3.03 -6.03
CA PRO A 234 1.44 -2.32 -7.28
C PRO A 234 0.11 -1.93 -7.94
N PRO A 235 0.12 -0.97 -8.89
CA PRO A 235 -1.08 -0.58 -9.63
C PRO A 235 -1.77 -1.78 -10.28
N PHE A 236 -3.10 -1.90 -10.08
CA PHE A 236 -3.89 -3.02 -10.59
C PHE A 236 -4.10 -3.00 -12.11
N GLY A 237 -3.79 -1.92 -12.77
CA GLY A 237 -3.95 -1.73 -14.20
C GLY A 237 -2.94 -0.76 -14.75
N GLY A 238 -2.95 -0.65 -16.08
CA GLY A 238 -2.05 0.19 -16.83
C GLY A 238 -1.28 -0.60 -17.86
N LYS A 239 -0.82 0.12 -18.89
CA LYS A 239 0.05 -0.45 -19.92
C LYS A 239 1.35 0.30 -19.93
N GLU A 240 2.45 -0.42 -19.75
CA GLU A 240 3.79 0.15 -19.88
C GLU A 240 4.21 0.24 -21.33
N ARG A 241 5.06 1.24 -21.63
CA ARG A 241 5.63 1.45 -22.96
C ARG A 241 6.55 0.28 -23.37
N LYS A 242 6.70 0.05 -24.66
CA LYS A 242 7.53 -1.04 -25.21
C LYS A 242 8.99 -0.98 -24.70
N GLU A 243 9.52 0.22 -24.54
CA GLU A 243 10.88 0.46 -24.06
C GLU A 243 11.05 -0.09 -22.64
N VAL A 244 10.06 0.14 -21.76
CA VAL A 244 10.06 -0.40 -20.38
C VAL A 244 9.94 -1.91 -20.38
N GLN A 245 9.11 -2.47 -21.27
CA GLN A 245 8.92 -3.93 -21.36
C GLN A 245 10.21 -4.68 -21.72
N GLN A 246 11.18 -4.02 -22.38
CA GLN A 246 12.47 -4.64 -22.72
C GLN A 246 13.35 -4.93 -21.48
N ASN A 247 13.08 -4.28 -20.37
CA ASN A 247 13.80 -4.50 -19.10
C ASN A 247 13.46 -5.85 -18.43
N PHE A 248 12.49 -6.59 -18.97
CA PHE A 248 11.91 -7.78 -18.35
C PHE A 248 12.05 -9.02 -19.23
N PRO A 249 12.32 -10.21 -18.65
CA PRO A 249 12.36 -11.48 -19.38
C PRO A 249 11.01 -11.81 -20.02
N ILE A 250 9.92 -11.73 -19.24
CA ILE A 250 8.56 -11.94 -19.73
C ILE A 250 8.01 -10.58 -20.17
N LYS A 251 8.01 -10.36 -21.48
CA LYS A 251 7.54 -9.11 -22.09
C LYS A 251 6.03 -9.03 -22.09
N THR A 252 5.50 -8.02 -21.45
CA THR A 252 4.07 -7.74 -21.36
C THR A 252 3.82 -6.25 -21.20
N GLY A 253 2.66 -5.78 -21.68
CA GLY A 253 2.19 -4.43 -21.41
C GLY A 253 1.53 -4.29 -20.03
N GLU A 254 1.19 -5.37 -19.36
CA GLU A 254 0.47 -5.37 -18.08
C GLU A 254 1.42 -4.94 -16.95
N THR A 255 1.21 -3.76 -16.40
CA THR A 255 2.06 -3.16 -15.37
C THR A 255 2.22 -4.07 -14.13
N ALA A 256 1.14 -4.70 -13.67
CA ALA A 256 1.17 -5.58 -12.50
C ALA A 256 2.08 -6.81 -12.71
N PHE A 257 2.15 -7.35 -13.93
CA PHE A 257 3.01 -8.51 -14.23
C PHE A 257 4.49 -8.13 -14.30
N LEU A 258 4.80 -6.91 -14.74
CA LEU A 258 6.16 -6.39 -14.69
C LEU A 258 6.62 -6.17 -13.24
N PHE A 259 5.73 -5.64 -12.40
CA PHE A 259 6.01 -5.49 -10.97
C PHE A 259 6.25 -6.84 -10.28
N LEU A 260 5.46 -7.87 -10.57
CA LEU A 260 5.66 -9.18 -9.96
C LEU A 260 7.03 -9.78 -10.33
N GLN A 261 7.46 -9.69 -11.60
CA GLN A 261 8.82 -10.07 -12.02
C GLN A 261 9.90 -9.29 -11.26
N HIS A 262 9.70 -7.97 -11.13
CA HIS A 262 10.62 -7.12 -10.38
C HIS A 262 10.72 -7.57 -8.91
N PHE A 263 9.60 -7.82 -8.25
CA PHE A 263 9.59 -8.24 -6.85
C PHE A 263 10.23 -9.61 -6.62
N ILE A 264 9.98 -10.58 -7.49
CA ILE A 264 10.67 -11.88 -7.44
C ILE A 264 12.19 -11.68 -7.58
N LYS A 265 12.63 -10.79 -8.48
CA LYS A 265 14.07 -10.50 -8.68
C LYS A 265 14.69 -9.79 -7.48
N MET A 266 13.96 -8.88 -6.83
CA MET A 266 14.42 -8.11 -5.67
C MET A 266 14.53 -8.92 -4.38
N LEU A 267 13.96 -10.13 -4.32
CA LEU A 267 14.12 -11.02 -3.18
C LEU A 267 15.47 -11.72 -3.19
N LYS A 268 16.10 -11.79 -2.03
CA LYS A 268 17.22 -12.72 -1.74
C LYS A 268 16.71 -14.17 -1.84
N PRO A 269 17.60 -15.16 -2.08
CA PRO A 269 17.27 -16.57 -1.82
C PRO A 269 16.81 -16.74 -0.36
N GLY A 270 15.69 -17.43 -0.13
CA GLY A 270 15.05 -17.55 1.19
C GLY A 270 14.24 -16.32 1.61
N GLY A 271 14.31 -15.23 0.86
CA GLY A 271 13.49 -14.05 1.09
C GLY A 271 12.00 -14.33 0.80
N ARG A 272 11.12 -13.60 1.49
CA ARG A 272 9.68 -13.83 1.44
C ARG A 272 8.91 -12.57 1.04
N ALA A 273 7.76 -12.77 0.40
CA ALA A 273 6.96 -11.66 -0.09
C ALA A 273 5.48 -11.83 0.19
N ALA A 274 4.79 -10.71 0.32
CA ALA A 274 3.34 -10.62 0.25
C ALA A 274 2.96 -9.51 -0.74
N ILE A 275 2.36 -9.91 -1.86
CA ILE A 275 2.09 -9.03 -3.00
C ILE A 275 0.59 -9.03 -3.31
N VAL A 276 -0.01 -7.85 -3.36
CA VAL A 276 -1.39 -7.68 -3.82
C VAL A 276 -1.43 -7.66 -5.35
N ILE A 277 -2.30 -8.47 -5.95
CA ILE A 277 -2.49 -8.49 -7.40
C ILE A 277 -3.97 -8.74 -7.74
N LYS A 278 -4.39 -8.39 -8.96
CA LYS A 278 -5.73 -8.73 -9.45
C LYS A 278 -5.96 -10.24 -9.41
N ASN A 279 -7.13 -10.69 -8.97
CA ASN A 279 -7.44 -12.11 -8.92
C ASN A 279 -7.45 -12.77 -10.31
N THR A 280 -7.69 -12.00 -11.38
CA THR A 280 -7.60 -12.48 -12.76
C THR A 280 -6.21 -13.03 -13.13
N PHE A 281 -5.15 -12.66 -12.39
CA PHE A 281 -3.83 -13.25 -12.54
C PHE A 281 -3.84 -14.77 -12.35
N LEU A 282 -4.71 -15.30 -11.50
CA LEU A 282 -4.78 -16.74 -11.20
C LEU A 282 -5.23 -17.57 -12.41
N SER A 283 -6.10 -17.03 -13.28
CA SER A 283 -6.72 -17.72 -14.40
C SER A 283 -6.44 -17.11 -15.77
N ASN A 284 -5.73 -15.98 -15.86
CA ASN A 284 -5.48 -15.33 -17.15
C ASN A 284 -4.73 -16.27 -18.11
N THR A 285 -5.25 -16.42 -19.33
CA THR A 285 -4.75 -17.33 -20.36
C THR A 285 -3.73 -16.67 -21.32
N ASP A 286 -3.38 -15.40 -21.11
CA ASP A 286 -2.32 -14.76 -21.89
C ASP A 286 -0.98 -15.46 -21.64
N ASN A 287 -0.17 -15.61 -22.68
CA ASN A 287 1.14 -16.26 -22.60
C ASN A 287 2.03 -15.67 -21.51
N ALA A 288 1.99 -14.35 -21.31
CA ALA A 288 2.78 -13.69 -20.27
C ALA A 288 2.29 -14.07 -18.87
N ALA A 289 0.98 -14.18 -18.64
CA ALA A 289 0.42 -14.58 -17.36
C ALA A 289 0.76 -16.04 -17.05
N ILE A 290 0.64 -16.94 -18.04
CA ILE A 290 1.01 -18.34 -17.92
C ILE A 290 2.51 -18.48 -17.59
N ALA A 291 3.37 -17.82 -18.35
CA ALA A 291 4.81 -17.85 -18.12
C ALA A 291 5.20 -17.31 -16.73
N LEU A 292 4.52 -16.27 -16.27
CA LEU A 292 4.79 -15.67 -14.96
C LEU A 292 4.29 -16.53 -13.79
N ARG A 293 3.13 -17.20 -13.93
CA ARG A 293 2.69 -18.20 -12.94
C ARG A 293 3.65 -19.38 -12.88
N LYS A 294 4.11 -19.87 -14.03
CA LYS A 294 5.12 -20.93 -14.11
C LYS A 294 6.40 -20.50 -13.40
N GLU A 295 6.95 -19.32 -13.72
CA GLU A 295 8.14 -18.79 -13.07
C GLU A 295 7.97 -18.67 -11.55
N LEU A 296 6.82 -18.17 -11.09
CA LEU A 296 6.53 -18.04 -9.66
C LEU A 296 6.50 -19.41 -8.97
N LEU A 297 5.85 -20.41 -9.57
CA LEU A 297 5.67 -21.73 -8.96
C LEU A 297 6.96 -22.59 -9.03
N GLU A 298 7.79 -22.41 -10.05
CA GLU A 298 9.06 -23.16 -10.20
C GLU A 298 10.20 -22.57 -9.36
N ASN A 299 10.23 -21.24 -9.17
CA ASN A 299 11.34 -20.54 -8.50
C ASN A 299 11.01 -20.06 -7.09
N CYS A 300 9.74 -20.10 -6.71
CA CYS A 300 9.27 -19.69 -5.39
C CYS A 300 8.26 -20.72 -4.83
N ASN A 301 8.23 -20.84 -3.52
CA ASN A 301 7.17 -21.56 -2.83
C ASN A 301 6.01 -20.59 -2.57
N LEU A 302 4.99 -20.60 -3.45
CA LEU A 302 3.73 -19.91 -3.26
C LEU A 302 2.89 -20.71 -2.26
N HIS A 303 3.10 -20.47 -0.97
CA HIS A 303 2.47 -21.25 0.09
C HIS A 303 1.05 -20.80 0.46
N THR A 304 0.70 -19.52 0.21
CA THR A 304 -0.61 -18.96 0.63
C THR A 304 -1.14 -17.98 -0.40
N VAL A 305 -2.44 -18.10 -0.71
CA VAL A 305 -3.21 -17.13 -1.48
C VAL A 305 -4.42 -16.69 -0.66
N LEU A 306 -4.48 -15.39 -0.32
CA LEU A 306 -5.64 -14.78 0.33
C LEU A 306 -6.53 -14.13 -0.74
N ASP A 307 -7.72 -14.70 -0.97
CA ASP A 307 -8.72 -14.13 -1.89
C ASP A 307 -9.54 -13.06 -1.18
N CYS A 308 -9.34 -11.81 -1.58
CA CYS A 308 -9.99 -10.65 -0.99
C CYS A 308 -11.37 -10.41 -1.62
N PRO A 309 -12.41 -10.10 -0.82
CA PRO A 309 -13.74 -9.80 -1.35
C PRO A 309 -13.73 -8.51 -2.18
N ALA A 310 -14.75 -8.36 -3.02
CA ALA A 310 -14.96 -7.11 -3.73
C ALA A 310 -15.02 -5.91 -2.78
N LYS A 311 -14.53 -4.75 -3.24
CA LYS A 311 -14.47 -3.50 -2.46
C LYS A 311 -13.51 -3.52 -1.26
N THR A 312 -12.63 -4.50 -1.13
CA THR A 312 -11.47 -4.43 -0.21
C THR A 312 -10.67 -3.16 -0.49
N PHE A 313 -10.43 -2.86 -1.76
CA PHE A 313 -9.82 -1.61 -2.22
C PHE A 313 -10.91 -0.69 -2.78
N LEU A 314 -11.24 0.34 -2.02
CA LEU A 314 -12.27 1.30 -2.41
C LEU A 314 -11.84 2.07 -3.67
N GLY A 315 -12.73 2.13 -4.68
CA GLY A 315 -12.47 2.82 -5.95
C GLY A 315 -11.70 2.00 -6.99
N ALA A 316 -11.14 0.83 -6.66
CA ALA A 316 -10.39 0.02 -7.61
C ALA A 316 -11.27 -0.76 -8.60
N GLY A 317 -12.51 -1.08 -8.24
CA GLY A 317 -13.47 -1.81 -9.10
C GLY A 317 -13.04 -3.23 -9.50
N VAL A 318 -11.95 -3.75 -8.91
CA VAL A 318 -11.37 -5.07 -9.20
C VAL A 318 -11.33 -5.94 -7.94
N LYS A 319 -11.49 -7.25 -8.12
CA LYS A 319 -11.23 -8.23 -7.08
C LYS A 319 -9.73 -8.53 -7.06
N THR A 320 -9.17 -8.70 -5.87
CA THR A 320 -7.73 -8.88 -5.67
C THR A 320 -7.43 -10.13 -4.85
N VAL A 321 -6.20 -10.60 -4.97
CA VAL A 321 -5.62 -11.62 -4.10
C VAL A 321 -4.31 -11.11 -3.51
N VAL A 322 -3.92 -11.66 -2.37
CA VAL A 322 -2.56 -11.50 -1.84
C VAL A 322 -1.81 -12.81 -2.05
N LEU A 323 -0.68 -12.75 -2.73
CA LEU A 323 0.23 -13.86 -2.95
C LEU A 323 1.32 -13.83 -1.87
N PHE A 324 1.43 -14.90 -1.08
CA PHE A 324 2.51 -15.08 -0.10
C PHE A 324 3.46 -16.18 -0.57
N PHE A 325 4.71 -15.84 -0.77
CA PHE A 325 5.69 -16.79 -1.29
C PHE A 325 7.09 -16.56 -0.72
N THR A 326 7.87 -17.64 -0.72
CA THR A 326 9.30 -17.64 -0.35
C THR A 326 10.12 -18.01 -1.57
N LYS A 327 11.16 -17.25 -1.89
CA LYS A 327 12.02 -17.49 -3.06
C LYS A 327 13.07 -18.58 -2.77
N GLY A 328 13.28 -19.47 -3.73
CA GLY A 328 14.39 -20.42 -3.74
C GLY A 328 13.97 -21.89 -3.75
N GLU A 329 12.70 -22.18 -3.47
CA GLU A 329 12.16 -23.53 -3.55
C GLU A 329 10.91 -23.57 -4.43
N PRO A 330 10.69 -24.61 -5.24
CA PRO A 330 9.48 -24.73 -6.03
C PRO A 330 8.26 -24.99 -5.14
N THR A 331 7.14 -24.48 -5.55
CA THR A 331 5.85 -24.73 -4.89
C THR A 331 5.46 -26.20 -5.01
N GLN A 332 5.13 -26.82 -3.89
CA GLN A 332 4.56 -28.18 -3.85
C GLN A 332 3.04 -28.13 -3.65
N LYS A 333 2.60 -27.24 -2.78
CA LYS A 333 1.21 -27.09 -2.38
C LYS A 333 0.94 -25.62 -2.05
N THR A 334 -0.19 -25.10 -2.51
CA THR A 334 -0.66 -23.76 -2.19
C THR A 334 -1.93 -23.85 -1.34
N TRP A 335 -1.94 -23.15 -0.22
CA TRP A 335 -3.11 -23.01 0.63
C TRP A 335 -3.87 -21.72 0.26
N PHE A 336 -5.17 -21.82 0.09
CA PHE A 336 -6.08 -20.74 -0.27
C PHE A 336 -6.98 -20.39 0.90
N TYR A 337 -7.24 -19.12 1.10
CA TYR A 337 -8.23 -18.63 2.04
C TYR A 337 -9.15 -17.62 1.35
N GLN A 338 -10.44 -17.89 1.35
CA GLN A 338 -11.47 -16.99 0.83
C GLN A 338 -11.96 -16.10 1.96
N LEU A 339 -11.54 -14.84 1.97
CA LEU A 339 -11.96 -13.87 2.99
C LEU A 339 -13.44 -13.51 2.80
N ASP A 340 -14.24 -13.90 3.77
CA ASP A 340 -15.66 -13.54 3.85
C ASP A 340 -15.94 -12.84 5.19
N PRO A 341 -16.10 -11.51 5.19
CA PRO A 341 -16.49 -10.74 6.38
C PRO A 341 -17.96 -10.92 6.79
N GLY A 342 -18.76 -11.69 6.06
CA GLY A 342 -20.22 -11.83 6.28
C GLY A 342 -21.02 -10.57 5.98
N ARG A 343 -20.41 -9.57 5.33
CA ARG A 343 -21.02 -8.29 4.95
C ARG A 343 -20.37 -7.70 3.71
N SER A 344 -21.11 -6.84 2.99
CA SER A 344 -20.52 -6.07 1.88
C SER A 344 -19.58 -5.00 2.41
N LEU A 345 -18.33 -5.00 1.96
CA LEU A 345 -17.37 -3.95 2.26
C LEU A 345 -17.70 -2.65 1.54
N GLY A 346 -17.33 -1.53 2.11
CA GLY A 346 -17.58 -0.20 1.54
C GLY A 346 -16.97 0.92 2.37
N LYS A 347 -17.23 2.16 1.96
CA LYS A 347 -16.70 3.35 2.63
C LYS A 347 -17.15 3.45 4.09
N THR A 348 -18.41 3.14 4.36
CA THR A 348 -19.00 3.17 5.71
C THR A 348 -18.75 1.89 6.50
N ASN A 349 -18.37 0.82 5.83
CA ASN A 349 -18.16 -0.50 6.43
C ASN A 349 -16.89 -1.14 5.86
N PRO A 350 -15.71 -0.55 6.13
CA PRO A 350 -14.45 -1.03 5.57
C PRO A 350 -13.97 -2.33 6.22
N LEU A 351 -12.98 -2.95 5.60
CA LEU A 351 -12.22 -4.05 6.18
C LEU A 351 -11.60 -3.64 7.53
N ASN A 352 -11.64 -4.53 8.52
CA ASN A 352 -11.06 -4.31 9.85
C ASN A 352 -10.27 -5.56 10.32
N ASP A 353 -9.53 -5.43 11.43
CA ASP A 353 -8.64 -6.48 11.94
C ASP A 353 -9.39 -7.77 12.34
N LYS A 354 -10.63 -7.65 12.81
CA LYS A 354 -11.44 -8.82 13.21
C LYS A 354 -11.77 -9.71 12.01
N ASP A 355 -11.93 -9.11 10.83
CA ASP A 355 -12.22 -9.85 9.59
C ASP A 355 -11.08 -10.78 9.17
N LEU A 356 -9.84 -10.45 9.56
CA LEU A 356 -8.62 -11.17 9.17
C LEU A 356 -8.09 -12.10 10.25
N LYS A 357 -8.68 -12.09 11.43
CA LYS A 357 -8.21 -12.88 12.60
C LYS A 357 -8.21 -14.39 12.28
N GLU A 358 -9.32 -14.91 11.75
CA GLU A 358 -9.44 -16.33 11.38
C GLU A 358 -8.39 -16.74 10.33
N PHE A 359 -8.17 -15.88 9.31
CA PHE A 359 -7.12 -16.10 8.32
C PHE A 359 -5.74 -16.27 8.96
N ILE A 360 -5.35 -15.33 9.84
CA ILE A 360 -4.04 -15.35 10.50
C ILE A 360 -3.87 -16.59 11.38
N GLU A 361 -4.92 -17.00 12.09
CA GLU A 361 -4.90 -18.18 12.95
C GLU A 361 -4.73 -19.47 12.12
N LEU A 362 -5.55 -19.68 11.09
CA LEU A 362 -5.53 -20.88 10.26
C LEU A 362 -4.28 -20.96 9.35
N GLN A 363 -3.76 -19.82 8.94
CA GLN A 363 -2.58 -19.74 8.06
C GLN A 363 -1.33 -20.34 8.73
N LYS A 364 -1.18 -20.26 10.05
CA LYS A 364 -0.03 -20.80 10.78
C LYS A 364 0.15 -22.31 10.60
N GLY A 365 -0.96 -23.04 10.46
CA GLY A 365 -0.97 -24.49 10.25
C GLY A 365 -1.44 -24.90 8.87
N PHE A 366 -1.77 -23.93 7.98
CA PHE A 366 -2.45 -24.19 6.70
C PHE A 366 -3.70 -25.04 6.90
N GLU A 367 -4.48 -24.72 7.94
CA GLU A 367 -5.64 -25.51 8.36
C GLU A 367 -6.79 -25.34 7.36
N GLU A 368 -7.45 -26.46 7.04
CA GLU A 368 -8.61 -26.45 6.14
C GLU A 368 -9.90 -26.11 6.90
N SER A 369 -10.77 -25.37 6.26
CA SER A 369 -12.05 -24.93 6.79
C SER A 369 -13.07 -24.74 5.67
N ALA A 370 -14.27 -24.30 5.99
CA ALA A 370 -15.25 -23.91 4.99
C ALA A 370 -14.78 -22.79 4.05
N LYS A 371 -13.78 -22.00 4.48
CA LYS A 371 -13.22 -20.87 3.73
C LYS A 371 -11.79 -21.12 3.21
N SER A 372 -11.18 -22.24 3.59
CA SER A 372 -9.79 -22.54 3.24
C SER A 372 -9.60 -23.97 2.72
N TRP A 373 -8.71 -24.10 1.74
CA TRP A 373 -8.38 -25.38 1.11
C TRP A 373 -6.95 -25.34 0.58
N SER A 374 -6.44 -26.50 0.19
CA SER A 374 -5.13 -26.61 -0.40
C SER A 374 -5.20 -27.21 -1.78
N LEU A 375 -4.29 -26.76 -2.66
CA LEU A 375 -4.12 -27.24 -4.02
C LEU A 375 -2.69 -27.76 -4.19
N ALA A 376 -2.52 -29.03 -4.54
CA ALA A 376 -1.22 -29.56 -4.90
C ALA A 376 -0.85 -29.12 -6.33
N ILE A 377 0.42 -28.83 -6.58
CA ILE A 377 0.87 -28.43 -7.93
C ILE A 377 0.68 -29.55 -8.95
N THR A 378 0.72 -30.79 -8.51
CA THR A 378 0.44 -31.98 -9.35
C THR A 378 -0.98 -32.02 -9.89
N ASP A 379 -1.90 -31.30 -9.27
CA ASP A 379 -3.32 -31.28 -9.66
C ASP A 379 -3.62 -30.15 -10.66
N LEU A 380 -2.62 -29.31 -10.97
CA LEU A 380 -2.75 -28.30 -12.01
C LEU A 380 -2.77 -28.93 -13.40
N ASP A 381 -3.49 -28.27 -14.32
CA ASP A 381 -3.54 -28.67 -15.74
C ASP A 381 -2.19 -28.38 -16.43
N THR A 382 -1.25 -29.30 -16.22
CA THR A 382 0.09 -29.28 -16.84
C THR A 382 0.45 -30.69 -17.31
N ASP A 383 1.07 -30.80 -18.49
CA ASP A 383 1.64 -32.05 -18.95
C ASP A 383 2.96 -32.39 -18.25
N SER A 384 3.51 -33.59 -18.49
CA SER A 384 4.79 -34.04 -17.94
C SER A 384 6.01 -33.20 -18.37
N LYS A 385 5.84 -32.29 -19.34
CA LYS A 385 6.85 -31.33 -19.81
C LYS A 385 6.65 -29.95 -19.23
N GLY A 386 5.65 -29.76 -18.34
CA GLY A 386 5.28 -28.47 -17.75
C GLY A 386 4.61 -27.52 -18.74
N ASN A 387 3.97 -28.05 -19.80
CA ASN A 387 3.08 -27.27 -20.64
C ASN A 387 1.68 -27.32 -20.04
N GLY A 388 1.02 -26.18 -20.01
CA GLY A 388 -0.32 -26.04 -19.45
C GLY A 388 -0.61 -24.59 -19.12
N THR A 389 -1.79 -24.34 -18.57
CA THR A 389 -2.23 -22.99 -18.22
C THR A 389 -1.74 -22.53 -16.86
N TRP A 390 -1.25 -23.45 -16.02
CA TRP A 390 -0.88 -23.20 -14.62
C TRP A 390 -1.99 -22.44 -13.88
N ASP A 391 -3.24 -22.85 -14.10
CA ASP A 391 -4.42 -22.17 -13.56
C ASP A 391 -4.55 -22.41 -12.05
N LEU A 392 -4.50 -21.31 -11.28
CA LEU A 392 -4.62 -21.29 -9.83
C LEU A 392 -6.02 -20.89 -9.36
N SER A 393 -7.00 -20.71 -10.27
CA SER A 393 -8.35 -20.25 -9.94
C SER A 393 -9.29 -21.37 -9.48
N VAL A 394 -8.77 -22.35 -8.76
CA VAL A 394 -9.55 -23.49 -8.27
C VAL A 394 -10.63 -23.02 -7.30
N LYS A 395 -11.87 -23.45 -7.55
CA LYS A 395 -12.99 -23.17 -6.65
C LYS A 395 -12.78 -23.84 -5.29
N ASN A 396 -13.29 -23.20 -4.25
CA ASN A 396 -13.27 -23.76 -2.91
C ASN A 396 -14.07 -25.08 -2.87
N PRO A 397 -13.43 -26.25 -2.67
CA PRO A 397 -14.10 -27.54 -2.66
C PRO A 397 -14.95 -27.74 -1.38
N ASN A 398 -14.69 -26.94 -0.34
CA ASN A 398 -15.38 -27.02 0.95
C ASN A 398 -16.60 -26.10 1.02
N GLN A 399 -16.87 -25.34 -0.05
CA GLN A 399 -18.06 -24.51 -0.12
C GLN A 399 -19.27 -25.40 -0.37
N ALA A 400 -20.32 -25.25 0.44
CA ALA A 400 -21.59 -25.94 0.19
C ALA A 400 -22.05 -25.64 -1.24
N GLU A 401 -22.54 -26.65 -1.96
CA GLU A 401 -23.13 -26.43 -3.27
C GLU A 401 -24.15 -25.30 -3.16
N GLU A 402 -23.98 -24.26 -3.97
CA GLU A 402 -25.00 -23.23 -4.07
C GLU A 402 -26.32 -23.90 -4.44
N ALA A 403 -27.35 -23.60 -3.65
CA ALA A 403 -28.69 -24.09 -3.99
C ALA A 403 -28.97 -23.76 -5.47
N PRO A 404 -29.52 -24.70 -6.26
CA PRO A 404 -29.75 -24.46 -7.67
C PRO A 404 -30.52 -23.15 -7.83
N LEU A 405 -30.10 -22.34 -8.80
CA LEU A 405 -30.74 -21.05 -9.09
C LEU A 405 -32.25 -21.30 -9.18
N ARG A 406 -33.01 -20.48 -8.46
CA ARG A 406 -34.46 -20.53 -8.49
C ARG A 406 -34.94 -20.38 -9.93
N GLU A 407 -35.87 -21.20 -10.32
CA GLU A 407 -36.50 -21.12 -11.66
C GLU A 407 -37.01 -19.69 -11.91
N PRO A 408 -36.75 -19.09 -13.07
CA PRO A 408 -37.19 -17.73 -13.39
C PRO A 408 -38.69 -17.54 -13.16
N GLN A 409 -39.47 -18.58 -13.41
CA GLN A 409 -40.92 -18.56 -13.17
C GLN A 409 -41.26 -18.35 -11.70
N ALA A 410 -40.59 -19.04 -10.79
CA ALA A 410 -40.80 -18.89 -9.34
C ALA A 410 -40.42 -17.50 -8.83
N ILE A 411 -39.37 -16.89 -9.41
CA ILE A 411 -38.96 -15.53 -9.09
C ILE A 411 -40.01 -14.51 -9.56
N ILE A 412 -40.56 -14.70 -10.78
CA ILE A 412 -41.59 -13.83 -11.32
C ILE A 412 -42.86 -13.92 -10.47
N GLU A 413 -43.27 -15.12 -10.06
CA GLU A 413 -44.44 -15.34 -9.22
C GLU A 413 -44.30 -14.68 -7.87
N GLU A 414 -43.12 -14.70 -7.24
CA GLU A 414 -42.83 -14.02 -6.00
C GLU A 414 -42.88 -12.48 -6.15
N ILE A 415 -42.34 -11.94 -7.24
CA ILE A 415 -42.37 -10.51 -7.55
C ILE A 415 -43.84 -10.07 -7.68
N ILE A 416 -44.67 -10.81 -8.42
CA ILE A 416 -46.09 -10.51 -8.58
C ILE A 416 -46.84 -10.57 -7.23
N ALA A 417 -46.49 -11.49 -6.36
CA ALA A 417 -47.10 -11.62 -5.03
C ALA A 417 -46.73 -10.40 -4.14
N LEU A 418 -45.46 -9.98 -4.14
CA LEU A 418 -44.96 -8.81 -3.41
C LEU A 418 -45.55 -7.49 -3.95
N ASP A 419 -45.73 -7.37 -5.25
CA ASP A 419 -46.38 -6.21 -5.85
C ASP A 419 -47.84 -6.08 -5.39
N LYS A 420 -48.60 -7.18 -5.35
CA LYS A 420 -49.99 -7.20 -4.84
C LYS A 420 -50.04 -6.84 -3.34
N GLU A 421 -49.13 -7.32 -2.55
CA GLU A 421 -49.03 -6.97 -1.12
C GLU A 421 -48.72 -5.46 -0.94
N SER A 422 -47.81 -4.93 -1.74
CA SER A 422 -47.45 -3.51 -1.75
C SER A 422 -48.66 -2.63 -2.15
N GLU A 423 -49.42 -3.05 -3.17
CA GLU A 423 -50.62 -2.36 -3.62
C GLU A 423 -51.71 -2.35 -2.53
N ALA A 424 -51.87 -3.48 -1.84
CA ALA A 424 -52.83 -3.56 -0.71
C ALA A 424 -52.43 -2.69 0.50
N ILE A 425 -51.13 -2.56 0.78
CA ILE A 425 -50.60 -1.68 1.83
C ILE A 425 -50.80 -0.22 1.44
N LEU A 426 -50.48 0.16 0.20
CA LEU A 426 -50.69 1.50 -0.32
C LEU A 426 -52.16 1.90 -0.30
N GLY A 427 -53.07 0.97 -0.64
CA GLY A 427 -54.51 1.20 -0.53
C GLY A 427 -54.95 1.51 0.90
N LYS A 428 -54.46 0.76 1.90
CA LYS A 428 -54.75 1.03 3.31
C LYS A 428 -54.17 2.37 3.78
N ILE A 429 -53.01 2.78 3.28
CA ILE A 429 -52.47 4.11 3.62
C ILE A 429 -53.30 5.22 3.02
N GLN A 430 -53.83 5.06 1.78
CA GLN A 430 -54.73 6.03 1.16
C GLN A 430 -56.06 6.19 1.91
N GLU A 431 -56.56 5.09 2.50
CA GLU A 431 -57.80 5.14 3.32
C GLU A 431 -57.61 5.83 4.68
N LEU A 432 -56.36 5.95 5.14
CA LEU A 432 -55.99 6.62 6.40
C LEU A 432 -55.61 8.10 6.25
N LEU A 433 -55.39 8.55 5.01
CA LEU A 433 -55.14 9.97 4.65
C LEU A 433 -56.40 10.71 4.27
#